data_6085f9b65865728ad031c1be282e9bc4
#
_entry.id   6085f9b65865728ad031c1be282e9bc4
#
_cell.length_a   1.000
_cell.length_b   1.000
_cell.length_c   1.000
_cell.angle_alpha   90.00
_cell.angle_beta   90.00
_cell.angle_gamma   90.00
#
_symmetry.space_group_name_H-M   'P 1'
#
loop_
_entity.id
_entity.type
_entity.pdbx_description
1 polymer ?
#
loop_
_entity_poly.entity_id
_entity_poly.type
_entity_poly.pdbx_seq_one_letter_code
_entity_poly.pdbx_strand_id
1 'polypeptide(L)' 'MKTLTLNVPDNLDVDNKDLAMLVASSLYEQGKLSLGQAASVAGLSKRTFAELQGN' A
#
# COMPACT_ATOMS: atom_id res chain seq x y z
N MET A 1 -5.13 13.59 -4.84
CA MET A 1 -5.28 12.12 -4.79
C MET A 1 -6.69 11.72 -4.48
N LYS A 2 -7.11 10.63 -5.06
CA LYS A 2 -8.41 10.06 -4.72
C LYS A 2 -8.38 9.45 -3.34
N THR A 3 -9.51 9.49 -2.68
CA THR A 3 -9.70 8.79 -1.40
C THR A 3 -10.51 7.53 -1.67
N LEU A 4 -10.05 6.42 -1.13
CA LEU A 4 -10.74 5.15 -1.25
C LEU A 4 -11.19 4.71 0.13
N THR A 5 -12.46 4.37 0.24
CA THR A 5 -13.01 3.82 1.48
C THR A 5 -13.35 2.35 1.25
N LEU A 6 -12.82 1.49 2.10
CA LEU A 6 -13.06 0.05 2.02
C LEU A 6 -13.83 -0.42 3.25
N ASN A 7 -14.82 -1.25 3.03
CA ASN A 7 -15.55 -1.91 4.10
C ASN A 7 -14.92 -3.26 4.38
N VAL A 8 -14.36 -3.42 5.56
CA VAL A 8 -13.65 -4.64 5.95
C VAL A 8 -14.40 -5.28 7.11
N PRO A 9 -14.68 -6.58 7.05
CA PRO A 9 -15.35 -7.27 8.16
C PRO A 9 -14.55 -7.14 9.45
N ASP A 10 -15.24 -6.96 10.56
CA ASP A 10 -14.59 -6.78 11.87
C ASP A 10 -13.78 -8.00 12.29
N ASN A 11 -14.15 -9.17 11.80
CA ASN A 11 -13.47 -10.41 12.15
C ASN A 11 -12.23 -10.68 11.28
N LEU A 12 -11.91 -9.78 10.36
CA LEU A 12 -10.72 -9.91 9.53
C LEU A 12 -9.53 -9.34 10.28
N ASP A 13 -8.51 -10.16 10.47
CA ASP A 13 -7.34 -9.80 11.27
C ASP A 13 -6.30 -9.03 10.44
N VAL A 14 -6.71 -7.87 9.94
CA VAL A 14 -5.81 -6.94 9.27
C VAL A 14 -6.15 -5.53 9.70
N ASP A 15 -5.15 -4.68 9.82
CA ASP A 15 -5.38 -3.28 10.13
C ASP A 15 -5.30 -2.42 8.87
N ASN A 16 -5.59 -1.13 9.02
CA ASN A 16 -5.59 -0.21 7.89
C ASN A 16 -4.21 -0.10 7.22
N LYS A 17 -3.17 -0.25 8.01
CA LYS A 17 -1.81 -0.17 7.52
C LYS A 17 -1.49 -1.35 6.60
N ASP A 18 -1.90 -2.54 7.00
CA ASP A 18 -1.72 -3.74 6.19
C ASP A 18 -2.48 -3.65 4.89
N LEU A 19 -3.70 -3.14 4.94
CA LEU A 19 -4.52 -2.96 3.74
C LEU A 19 -3.90 -1.92 2.80
N ALA A 20 -3.41 -0.81 3.35
CA ALA A 20 -2.77 0.22 2.54
C ALA A 20 -1.52 -0.33 1.86
N MET A 21 -0.75 -1.13 2.57
CA MET A 21 0.45 -1.75 2.03
C MET A 21 0.11 -2.72 0.89
N LEU A 22 -0.93 -3.52 1.08
CA LEU A 22 -1.37 -4.47 0.06
C LEU A 22 -1.81 -3.73 -1.22
N VAL A 23 -2.60 -2.68 -1.07
CA VAL A 23 -3.07 -1.90 -2.21
C VAL A 23 -1.89 -1.24 -2.92
N ALA A 24 -0.99 -0.62 -2.16
CA ALA A 24 0.17 0.05 -2.72
C ALA A 24 1.06 -0.92 -3.49
N SER A 25 1.34 -2.08 -2.90
CA SER A 25 2.18 -3.10 -3.53
C SER A 25 1.55 -3.63 -4.81
N SER A 26 0.26 -3.90 -4.77
CA SER A 26 -0.47 -4.42 -5.92
C SER A 26 -0.44 -3.44 -7.09
N LEU A 27 -0.73 -2.19 -6.82
CA LEU A 27 -0.73 -1.16 -7.88
C LEU A 27 0.67 -0.85 -8.40
N TYR A 28 1.66 -0.92 -7.52
CA TYR A 28 3.04 -0.75 -7.92
C TYR A 28 3.47 -1.88 -8.88
N GLU A 29 3.15 -3.11 -8.55
CA GLU A 29 3.48 -4.27 -9.39
C GLU A 29 2.78 -4.22 -10.74
N GLN A 30 1.58 -3.64 -10.78
CA GLN A 30 0.83 -3.47 -12.01
C GLN A 30 1.31 -2.28 -12.84
N GLY A 31 2.28 -1.53 -12.34
CA GLY A 31 2.79 -0.36 -13.04
C GLY A 31 1.88 0.86 -12.98
N LYS A 32 0.89 0.85 -12.09
CA LYS A 32 -0.07 1.95 -11.97
C LYS A 32 0.40 3.03 -11.01
N LEU A 33 1.32 2.71 -10.12
CA LEU A 33 1.94 3.65 -9.20
C LEU A 33 3.45 3.59 -9.35
N SER A 34 4.10 4.74 -9.28
CA SER A 34 5.56 4.78 -9.16
C SER A 34 5.95 4.37 -7.75
N LEU A 35 7.23 4.10 -7.53
CA LEU A 35 7.73 3.74 -6.22
C LEU A 35 7.38 4.81 -5.18
N GLY A 36 7.60 6.08 -5.51
CA GLY A 36 7.28 7.18 -4.61
C GLY A 36 5.80 7.28 -4.28
N GLN A 37 4.96 7.09 -5.30
CA GLN A 37 3.51 7.12 -5.11
C GLN A 37 3.04 5.96 -4.25
N ALA A 38 3.56 4.77 -4.49
CA ALA A 38 3.20 3.59 -3.71
C ALA A 38 3.62 3.74 -2.25
N ALA A 39 4.82 4.25 -2.03
CA ALA A 39 5.30 4.52 -0.66
C ALA A 39 4.39 5.51 0.05
N SER A 40 3.96 6.54 -0.65
CA SER A 40 3.06 7.55 -0.10
C SER A 40 1.71 6.94 0.29
N VAL A 41 1.16 6.08 -0.56
CA VAL A 41 -0.10 5.38 -0.27
C VAL A 41 0.05 4.49 0.97
N ALA A 42 1.17 3.81 1.09
CA ALA A 42 1.45 2.94 2.23
C ALA A 42 1.84 3.70 3.50
N GLY A 43 2.07 5.02 3.39
CA GLY A 43 2.50 5.82 4.53
C GLY A 43 3.95 5.58 4.92
N LEU A 44 4.77 5.17 3.97
CA LEU A 44 6.18 4.84 4.21
C LEU A 44 7.09 5.75 3.37
N SER A 45 8.36 5.78 3.74
CA SER A 45 9.35 6.42 2.88
C SER A 45 9.61 5.53 1.66
N LYS A 46 10.11 6.12 0.58
CA LYS A 46 10.49 5.37 -0.62
C LYS A 46 11.45 4.23 -0.28
N ARG A 47 12.42 4.52 0.56
CA ARG A 47 13.43 3.55 0.95
C ARG A 47 12.82 2.35 1.67
N THR A 48 11.97 2.64 2.66
CA THR A 48 11.31 1.57 3.41
C THR A 48 10.43 0.72 2.52
N PHE A 49 9.66 1.37 1.66
CA PHE A 49 8.78 0.65 0.74
C PHE A 49 9.60 -0.24 -0.20
N ALA A 50 10.68 0.31 -0.75
CA ALA A 50 11.56 -0.44 -1.65
C ALA A 50 12.19 -1.66 -0.97
N GLU A 51 12.59 -1.50 0.28
CA GLU A 51 13.15 -2.62 1.04
C GLU A 51 12.15 -3.75 1.23
N LEU A 52 10.88 -3.41 1.45
CA LEU A 52 9.82 -4.40 1.61
C LEU A 52 9.47 -5.08 0.29
N GLN A 53 9.67 -4.40 -0.84
CA GLN A 53 9.39 -4.96 -2.17
C GLN A 53 10.61 -5.63 -2.78
N GLY A 54 11.78 -5.30 -2.30
CA GLY A 54 13.04 -5.58 -2.98
C GLY A 54 13.56 -6.99 -2.88
N ASN A 55 12.81 -7.87 -2.36
CA ASN A 55 13.31 -9.23 -2.27
C ASN A 55 12.57 -10.18 -3.12
#